data_09e005f9f4478e6fd0ae20acae7cf853
#
_entry.id   09e005f9f4478e6fd0ae20acae7cf853
#
_cell.length_a   1.000
_cell.length_b   1.000
_cell.length_c   1.000
_cell.angle_alpha   90.00
_cell.angle_beta   90.00
_cell.angle_gamma   90.00
#
_symmetry.space_group_name_H-M   'P 1'
#
loop_
_entity.id
_entity.type
_entity.pdbx_description
1 polymer ?
#
loop_
_entity_poly.entity_id
_entity_poly.type
_entity_poly.pdbx_seq_one_letter_code
_entity_poly.pdbx_strand_id
1 'polypeptide(L)'
;FSTHLAALILGICALVFGLSLYRGTGILESLMFAVALAVAAIPEALGSIVTIVQAMGTQKMAKEHAVIKDLKAVESLGCVSVICSDKTGTLTQNSLRAEAVCINGKVMDTGQLKKYSHHPDLSLFLRSVILANNASGEEIGEKEDPLEQALLHMAEEAGKDPGLLRRQWRRISEIPFNSDKKYMGAICSKGGEKILFVKGAVDVLLSKCSLAVNPSFQEEETASWGRP
;
A
#
# COMPACT_ATOMS: atom_id res chain seq x y z
N PHE A 1 25.19 27.30 -5.73
CA PHE A 1 24.96 28.72 -5.37
C PHE A 1 26.00 29.19 -4.34
N SER A 2 26.17 28.52 -3.21
CA SER A 2 27.13 28.86 -2.15
C SER A 2 28.57 29.00 -2.66
N THR A 3 29.03 28.08 -3.51
CA THR A 3 30.40 28.10 -4.06
C THR A 3 30.65 29.34 -4.93
N HIS A 4 29.69 29.72 -5.76
CA HIS A 4 29.80 30.90 -6.63
C HIS A 4 29.76 32.18 -5.80
N LEU A 5 28.94 32.23 -4.76
CA LEU A 5 28.88 33.38 -3.84
C LEU A 5 30.20 33.52 -3.07
N ALA A 6 30.75 32.45 -2.55
CA ALA A 6 32.04 32.45 -1.84
C ALA A 6 33.19 32.94 -2.76
N ALA A 7 33.22 32.44 -4.01
CA ALA A 7 34.22 32.87 -4.98
C ALA A 7 34.11 34.38 -5.30
N LEU A 8 32.89 34.90 -5.44
CA LEU A 8 32.66 36.31 -5.68
C LEU A 8 33.10 37.19 -4.50
N ILE A 9 32.78 36.78 -3.25
CA ILE A 9 33.22 37.45 -2.03
C ILE A 9 34.74 37.50 -1.94
N LEU A 10 35.41 36.36 -2.14
CA LEU A 10 36.88 36.29 -2.13
C LEU A 10 37.50 37.19 -3.24
N GLY A 11 36.92 37.25 -4.42
CA GLY A 11 37.37 38.12 -5.49
C GLY A 11 37.27 39.59 -5.10
N ILE A 12 36.15 40.02 -4.50
CA ILE A 12 35.96 41.37 -4.00
C ILE A 12 36.96 41.71 -2.89
N CYS A 13 37.16 40.80 -1.92
CA CYS A 13 38.13 40.98 -0.85
C CYS A 13 39.57 41.12 -1.37
N ALA A 14 39.97 40.31 -2.36
CA ALA A 14 41.28 40.38 -2.99
C ALA A 14 41.48 41.73 -3.74
N LEU A 15 40.44 42.22 -4.45
CA LEU A 15 40.47 43.50 -5.13
C LEU A 15 40.58 44.64 -4.14
N VAL A 16 39.82 44.62 -3.06
CA VAL A 16 39.85 45.66 -2.03
C VAL A 16 41.21 45.66 -1.32
N PHE A 17 41.79 44.49 -1.00
CA PHE A 17 43.11 44.35 -0.45
C PHE A 17 44.19 44.98 -1.36
N GLY A 18 44.15 44.67 -2.66
CA GLY A 18 45.09 45.20 -3.64
C GLY A 18 45.01 46.73 -3.78
N LEU A 19 43.78 47.26 -3.83
CA LEU A 19 43.54 48.71 -3.88
C LEU A 19 44.01 49.44 -2.61
N SER A 20 43.86 48.80 -1.44
CA SER A 20 44.30 49.34 -0.16
C SER A 20 45.84 49.45 -0.12
N LEU A 21 46.54 48.42 -0.57
CA LEU A 21 48.00 48.42 -0.71
C LEU A 21 48.46 49.50 -1.73
N TYR A 22 47.76 49.62 -2.85
CA TYR A 22 48.09 50.66 -3.86
C TYR A 22 47.98 52.07 -3.32
N ARG A 23 47.05 52.31 -2.37
CA ARG A 23 46.87 53.60 -1.66
C ARG A 23 47.95 53.83 -0.58
N GLY A 24 48.85 52.87 -0.33
CA GLY A 24 49.94 53.03 0.62
C GLY A 24 49.56 52.75 2.07
N THR A 25 48.39 52.07 2.31
CA THR A 25 48.07 51.60 3.66
C THR A 25 48.96 50.40 4.03
N GLY A 26 49.26 50.25 5.31
CA GLY A 26 50.10 49.15 5.81
C GLY A 26 49.52 47.76 5.46
N ILE A 27 50.36 46.78 5.20
CA ILE A 27 49.97 45.42 4.82
C ILE A 27 49.01 44.82 5.85
N LEU A 28 49.35 44.95 7.14
CA LEU A 28 48.55 44.40 8.24
C LEU A 28 47.15 45.02 8.30
N GLU A 29 47.07 46.37 8.15
CA GLU A 29 45.82 47.10 8.19
C GLU A 29 44.94 46.78 7.00
N SER A 30 45.52 46.68 5.79
CA SER A 30 44.82 46.25 4.58
C SER A 30 44.29 44.83 4.69
N LEU A 31 45.05 43.92 5.28
CA LEU A 31 44.66 42.53 5.52
C LEU A 31 43.48 42.43 6.52
N MET A 32 43.59 43.17 7.64
CA MET A 32 42.52 43.21 8.65
C MET A 32 41.24 43.71 8.06
N PHE A 33 41.30 44.76 7.22
CA PHE A 33 40.12 45.28 6.56
C PHE A 33 39.48 44.29 5.57
N ALA A 34 40.29 43.61 4.76
CA ALA A 34 39.83 42.63 3.82
C ALA A 34 39.16 41.39 4.52
N VAL A 35 39.77 40.92 5.64
CA VAL A 35 39.20 39.85 6.46
C VAL A 35 37.89 40.29 7.11
N ALA A 36 37.82 41.49 7.68
CA ALA A 36 36.62 42.04 8.27
C ALA A 36 35.46 42.12 7.21
N LEU A 37 35.81 42.56 5.99
CA LEU A 37 34.89 42.59 4.87
C LEU A 37 34.41 41.18 4.48
N ALA A 38 35.32 40.22 4.44
CA ALA A 38 34.96 38.81 4.12
C ALA A 38 34.00 38.24 5.14
N VAL A 39 34.24 38.45 6.44
CA VAL A 39 33.36 37.99 7.52
C VAL A 39 32.01 38.67 7.44
N ALA A 40 31.98 39.99 7.25
CA ALA A 40 30.72 40.74 7.13
C ALA A 40 29.89 40.38 5.90
N ALA A 41 30.54 39.92 4.82
CA ALA A 41 29.88 39.53 3.57
C ALA A 41 29.31 38.10 3.61
N ILE A 42 29.67 37.27 4.59
CA ILE A 42 29.10 35.91 4.73
C ILE A 42 27.71 36.02 5.34
N PRO A 43 26.64 35.65 4.61
CA PRO A 43 25.29 35.66 5.16
C PRO A 43 25.09 34.49 6.15
N GLU A 44 25.50 34.68 7.41
CA GLU A 44 25.42 33.63 8.45
C GLU A 44 23.99 33.10 8.64
N ALA A 45 22.99 33.94 8.42
CA ALA A 45 21.60 33.60 8.56
C ALA A 45 21.08 32.72 7.39
N LEU A 46 21.79 32.59 6.25
CA LEU A 46 21.27 31.91 5.06
C LEU A 46 20.97 30.44 5.32
N GLY A 47 21.87 29.72 5.99
CA GLY A 47 21.68 28.33 6.34
C GLY A 47 20.49 28.10 7.26
N SER A 48 20.33 28.95 8.26
CA SER A 48 19.20 28.90 9.20
C SER A 48 17.87 29.20 8.50
N ILE A 49 17.83 30.18 7.61
CA ILE A 49 16.62 30.53 6.85
C ILE A 49 16.21 29.39 5.96
N VAL A 50 17.14 28.76 5.23
CA VAL A 50 16.84 27.60 4.38
C VAL A 50 16.25 26.47 5.20
N THR A 51 16.85 26.16 6.35
CA THR A 51 16.36 25.08 7.24
C THR A 51 14.95 25.40 7.78
N ILE A 52 14.70 26.66 8.17
CA ILE A 52 13.37 27.08 8.64
C ILE A 52 12.33 26.94 7.51
N VAL A 53 12.64 27.37 6.29
CA VAL A 53 11.73 27.26 5.15
C VAL A 53 11.43 25.81 4.82
N GLN A 54 12.45 24.93 4.82
CA GLN A 54 12.27 23.50 4.63
C GLN A 54 11.40 22.88 5.73
N ALA A 55 11.62 23.24 6.99
CA ALA A 55 10.82 22.78 8.11
C ALA A 55 9.35 23.24 8.01
N MET A 56 9.11 24.48 7.62
CA MET A 56 7.75 24.99 7.37
C MET A 56 7.07 24.25 6.21
N GLY A 57 7.81 23.98 5.13
CA GLY A 57 7.32 23.19 4.00
C GLY A 57 6.93 21.78 4.42
N THR A 58 7.80 21.10 5.18
CA THR A 58 7.54 19.77 5.73
C THR A 58 6.31 19.74 6.65
N GLN A 59 6.17 20.75 7.51
CA GLN A 59 5.01 20.88 8.40
C GLN A 59 3.71 21.06 7.60
N LYS A 60 3.73 21.82 6.52
CA LYS A 60 2.57 21.99 5.64
C LYS A 60 2.23 20.67 4.93
N MET A 61 3.22 19.94 4.44
CA MET A 61 3.02 18.64 3.81
C MET A 61 2.47 17.61 4.79
N ALA A 62 2.95 17.61 6.04
CA ALA A 62 2.45 16.71 7.08
C ALA A 62 0.95 16.95 7.38
N LYS A 63 0.46 18.19 7.29
CA LYS A 63 -0.98 18.50 7.42
C LYS A 63 -1.81 17.90 6.28
N GLU A 64 -1.20 17.73 5.12
CA GLU A 64 -1.80 17.05 3.94
C GLU A 64 -1.48 15.55 3.92
N HIS A 65 -1.17 14.96 5.07
CA HIS A 65 -0.85 13.54 5.24
C HIS A 65 0.39 13.04 4.48
N ALA A 66 1.26 13.94 4.01
CA ALA A 66 2.51 13.59 3.37
C ALA A 66 3.67 13.63 4.38
N VAL A 67 4.22 12.46 4.72
CA VAL A 67 5.32 12.33 5.69
C VAL A 67 6.66 12.39 4.97
N ILE A 68 7.44 13.43 5.25
CA ILE A 68 8.79 13.60 4.72
C ILE A 68 9.81 13.12 5.76
N LYS A 69 10.64 12.16 5.38
CA LYS A 69 11.69 11.59 6.23
C LYS A 69 13.03 12.33 6.13
N ASP A 70 13.28 13.02 5.01
CA ASP A 70 14.49 13.81 4.77
C ASP A 70 14.10 15.21 4.31
N LEU A 71 14.54 16.23 5.06
CA LEU A 71 14.25 17.65 4.75
C LEU A 71 14.76 18.07 3.37
N LYS A 72 15.88 17.50 2.91
CA LYS A 72 16.42 17.82 1.58
C LYS A 72 15.54 17.28 0.44
N ALA A 73 14.75 16.25 0.70
CA ALA A 73 13.82 15.70 -0.29
C ALA A 73 12.69 16.67 -0.66
N VAL A 74 12.35 17.61 0.22
CA VAL A 74 11.32 18.64 -0.06
C VAL A 74 11.66 19.49 -1.28
N GLU A 75 12.94 19.88 -1.40
CA GLU A 75 13.41 20.66 -2.56
C GLU A 75 13.34 19.85 -3.85
N SER A 76 13.71 18.57 -3.80
CA SER A 76 13.67 17.67 -4.96
C SER A 76 12.25 17.42 -5.45
N LEU A 77 11.25 17.36 -4.56
CA LEU A 77 9.85 17.16 -4.92
C LEU A 77 9.30 18.26 -5.82
N GLY A 78 9.77 19.51 -5.65
CA GLY A 78 9.37 20.62 -6.50
C GLY A 78 9.89 20.54 -7.94
N CYS A 79 10.87 19.68 -8.21
CA CYS A 79 11.55 19.54 -9.49
C CYS A 79 11.21 18.24 -10.23
N VAL A 80 10.28 17.42 -9.71
CA VAL A 80 9.92 16.15 -10.36
C VAL A 80 9.14 16.40 -11.65
N SER A 81 9.52 15.69 -12.70
CA SER A 81 8.85 15.73 -14.02
C SER A 81 8.05 14.46 -14.32
N VAL A 82 8.28 13.38 -13.54
CA VAL A 82 7.62 12.08 -13.69
C VAL A 82 7.14 11.60 -12.34
N ILE A 83 5.88 11.18 -12.27
CA ILE A 83 5.28 10.57 -11.08
C ILE A 83 4.93 9.13 -11.41
N CYS A 84 5.55 8.18 -10.69
CA CYS A 84 5.22 6.77 -10.75
C CYS A 84 4.35 6.42 -9.54
N SER A 85 3.11 6.01 -9.78
CA SER A 85 2.18 5.65 -8.72
C SER A 85 1.87 4.15 -8.78
N ASP A 86 1.90 3.48 -7.64
CA ASP A 86 1.35 2.14 -7.51
C ASP A 86 -0.19 2.20 -7.55
N LYS A 87 -0.81 1.15 -8.09
CA LYS A 87 -2.26 1.06 -8.18
C LYS A 87 -2.89 0.79 -6.81
N THR A 88 -2.40 -0.24 -6.12
CA THR A 88 -3.06 -0.77 -4.92
C THR A 88 -2.73 0.06 -3.68
N GLY A 89 -3.77 0.57 -3.01
CA GLY A 89 -3.61 1.39 -1.81
C GLY A 89 -3.14 2.83 -2.06
N THR A 90 -2.88 3.20 -3.34
CA THR A 90 -2.51 4.57 -3.74
C THR A 90 -3.59 5.18 -4.62
N LEU A 91 -3.89 4.54 -5.76
CA LEU A 91 -4.99 4.96 -6.64
C LEU A 91 -6.33 4.33 -6.24
N THR A 92 -6.28 3.25 -5.49
CA THR A 92 -7.44 2.55 -4.95
C THR A 92 -7.44 2.62 -3.42
N GLN A 93 -8.61 2.41 -2.82
CA GLN A 93 -8.78 2.43 -1.37
C GLN A 93 -8.30 1.15 -0.66
N ASN A 94 -7.60 0.25 -1.37
CA ASN A 94 -7.22 -1.08 -0.88
C ASN A 94 -8.42 -1.89 -0.33
N SER A 95 -9.61 -1.63 -0.88
CA SER A 95 -10.85 -2.33 -0.57
C SER A 95 -11.26 -3.17 -1.76
N LEU A 96 -11.57 -4.43 -1.52
CA LEU A 96 -12.06 -5.35 -2.53
C LEU A 96 -13.56 -5.57 -2.33
N ARG A 97 -14.26 -5.85 -3.44
CA ARG A 97 -15.65 -6.26 -3.43
C ARG A 97 -15.83 -7.42 -4.41
N ALA A 98 -16.58 -8.42 -4.01
CA ALA A 98 -16.99 -9.48 -4.92
C ALA A 98 -18.14 -8.93 -5.80
N GLU A 99 -17.97 -8.98 -7.12
CA GLU A 99 -18.96 -8.47 -8.08
C GLU A 99 -19.86 -9.61 -8.61
N ALA A 100 -19.26 -10.77 -8.85
CA ALA A 100 -19.98 -11.91 -9.40
C ALA A 100 -19.44 -13.24 -8.85
N VAL A 101 -20.30 -14.24 -8.87
CA VAL A 101 -19.98 -15.63 -8.47
C VAL A 101 -20.37 -16.57 -9.61
N CYS A 102 -19.48 -17.52 -9.92
CA CYS A 102 -19.77 -18.58 -10.87
C CYS A 102 -19.99 -19.89 -10.12
N ILE A 103 -21.17 -20.49 -10.26
CA ILE A 103 -21.51 -21.79 -9.67
C ILE A 103 -22.18 -22.64 -10.73
N ASN A 104 -21.66 -23.85 -10.95
CA ASN A 104 -22.16 -24.78 -11.97
C ASN A 104 -22.26 -24.13 -13.37
N GLY A 105 -21.24 -23.35 -13.76
CA GLY A 105 -21.22 -22.66 -15.04
C GLY A 105 -22.18 -21.47 -15.17
N LYS A 106 -22.93 -21.13 -14.12
CA LYS A 106 -23.81 -19.97 -14.11
C LYS A 106 -23.19 -18.81 -13.35
N VAL A 107 -22.97 -17.69 -14.03
CA VAL A 107 -22.51 -16.45 -13.44
C VAL A 107 -23.69 -15.70 -12.85
N MET A 108 -23.58 -15.28 -11.60
CA MET A 108 -24.59 -14.52 -10.87
C MET A 108 -23.94 -13.30 -10.26
N ASP A 109 -24.60 -12.16 -10.38
CA ASP A 109 -24.26 -10.94 -9.65
C ASP A 109 -24.47 -11.15 -8.14
N THR A 110 -23.55 -10.60 -7.32
CA THR A 110 -23.60 -10.76 -5.86
C THR A 110 -24.88 -10.20 -5.25
N GLY A 111 -25.46 -9.13 -5.81
CA GLY A 111 -26.74 -8.59 -5.37
C GLY A 111 -27.93 -9.56 -5.52
N GLN A 112 -27.80 -10.58 -6.34
CA GLN A 112 -28.84 -11.61 -6.56
C GLN A 112 -28.68 -12.83 -5.65
N LEU A 113 -27.54 -13.03 -4.98
CA LEU A 113 -27.24 -14.24 -4.21
C LEU A 113 -28.27 -14.51 -3.10
N LYS A 114 -28.76 -13.48 -2.46
CA LYS A 114 -29.77 -13.60 -1.39
C LYS A 114 -31.02 -14.35 -1.86
N LYS A 115 -31.46 -14.11 -3.10
CA LYS A 115 -32.64 -14.77 -3.67
C LYS A 115 -32.46 -16.28 -3.83
N TYR A 116 -31.21 -16.71 -4.10
CA TYR A 116 -30.86 -18.11 -4.36
C TYR A 116 -30.12 -18.77 -3.20
N SER A 117 -30.03 -18.11 -2.04
CA SER A 117 -29.23 -18.55 -0.89
C SER A 117 -29.66 -19.91 -0.30
N HIS A 118 -30.84 -20.39 -0.64
CA HIS A 118 -31.37 -21.72 -0.26
C HIS A 118 -30.96 -22.82 -1.24
N HIS A 119 -30.41 -22.49 -2.43
CA HIS A 119 -29.95 -23.50 -3.36
C HIS A 119 -28.78 -24.29 -2.75
N PRO A 120 -28.76 -25.63 -2.80
CA PRO A 120 -27.75 -26.45 -2.12
C PRO A 120 -26.32 -26.06 -2.49
N ASP A 121 -26.03 -25.88 -3.78
CA ASP A 121 -24.69 -25.60 -4.27
C ASP A 121 -24.22 -24.19 -3.83
N LEU A 122 -25.09 -23.18 -3.92
CA LEU A 122 -24.79 -21.84 -3.44
C LEU A 122 -24.61 -21.83 -1.90
N SER A 123 -25.45 -22.58 -1.18
CA SER A 123 -25.31 -22.70 0.27
C SER A 123 -24.00 -23.38 0.66
N LEU A 124 -23.54 -24.39 -0.08
CA LEU A 124 -22.25 -25.04 0.12
C LEU A 124 -21.11 -24.09 -0.19
N PHE A 125 -21.17 -23.36 -1.29
CA PHE A 125 -20.20 -22.34 -1.67
C PHE A 125 -20.04 -21.25 -0.58
N LEU A 126 -21.16 -20.64 -0.15
CA LEU A 126 -21.15 -19.61 0.89
C LEU A 126 -20.61 -20.13 2.24
N ARG A 127 -20.92 -21.40 2.57
CA ARG A 127 -20.36 -22.08 3.74
C ARG A 127 -18.84 -22.21 3.62
N SER A 128 -18.35 -22.60 2.46
CA SER A 128 -16.91 -22.75 2.21
C SER A 128 -16.19 -21.41 2.32
N VAL A 129 -16.79 -20.35 1.79
CA VAL A 129 -16.28 -18.97 1.87
C VAL A 129 -16.15 -18.50 3.32
N ILE A 130 -17.14 -18.80 4.18
CA ILE A 130 -17.16 -18.39 5.59
C ILE A 130 -16.18 -19.22 6.43
N LEU A 131 -16.14 -20.54 6.22
CA LEU A 131 -15.38 -21.44 7.08
C LEU A 131 -13.89 -21.49 6.72
N ALA A 132 -13.54 -21.33 5.44
CA ALA A 132 -12.16 -21.17 4.98
C ALA A 132 -11.77 -19.68 4.92
N ASN A 133 -12.03 -18.94 5.99
CA ASN A 133 -11.80 -17.50 6.06
C ASN A 133 -11.34 -17.13 7.47
N ASN A 134 -10.34 -16.26 7.61
CA ASN A 134 -9.76 -15.83 8.88
C ASN A 134 -10.19 -14.42 9.31
N ALA A 135 -10.89 -13.67 8.44
CA ALA A 135 -11.44 -12.37 8.81
C ALA A 135 -12.45 -12.51 9.96
N SER A 136 -12.38 -11.58 10.93
CA SER A 136 -13.26 -11.59 12.10
C SER A 136 -14.67 -11.10 11.81
N GLY A 137 -14.84 -10.30 10.77
CA GLY A 137 -16.12 -9.62 10.45
C GLY A 137 -16.37 -8.39 11.33
N GLU A 138 -15.45 -8.02 12.22
CA GLU A 138 -15.46 -6.74 12.90
C GLU A 138 -14.90 -5.66 11.98
N GLU A 139 -15.38 -4.42 12.15
CA GLU A 139 -15.01 -3.29 11.29
C GLU A 139 -13.51 -3.19 11.03
N ILE A 140 -13.18 -2.86 9.79
CA ILE A 140 -11.87 -2.74 9.16
C ILE A 140 -10.76 -2.33 10.15
N GLY A 141 -10.15 -3.32 10.78
CA GLY A 141 -8.85 -3.16 11.43
C GLY A 141 -7.76 -3.27 10.35
N GLU A 142 -6.77 -2.39 10.38
CA GLU A 142 -5.67 -2.26 9.42
C GLU A 142 -4.85 -3.56 9.17
N LYS A 143 -5.24 -4.69 9.72
CA LYS A 143 -4.47 -5.96 9.72
C LYS A 143 -5.14 -7.14 9.01
N GLU A 144 -6.39 -7.01 8.56
CA GLU A 144 -7.09 -8.14 7.92
C GLU A 144 -6.92 -8.11 6.40
N ASP A 145 -6.87 -9.29 5.78
CA ASP A 145 -6.76 -9.44 4.33
C ASP A 145 -8.01 -8.89 3.64
N PRO A 146 -7.91 -7.87 2.76
CA PRO A 146 -9.05 -7.29 2.06
C PRO A 146 -9.86 -8.28 1.24
N LEU A 147 -9.21 -9.34 0.71
CA LEU A 147 -9.90 -10.40 -0.02
C LEU A 147 -10.80 -11.21 0.92
N GLU A 148 -10.30 -11.55 2.10
CA GLU A 148 -11.06 -12.31 3.09
C GLU A 148 -12.26 -11.53 3.61
N GLN A 149 -12.10 -10.23 3.83
CA GLN A 149 -13.19 -9.33 4.20
C GLN A 149 -14.25 -9.24 3.10
N ALA A 150 -13.82 -9.05 1.84
CA ALA A 150 -14.74 -8.96 0.71
C ALA A 150 -15.60 -10.22 0.54
N LEU A 151 -14.98 -11.37 0.72
CA LEU A 151 -15.67 -12.67 0.65
C LEU A 151 -16.67 -12.85 1.81
N LEU A 152 -16.30 -12.42 3.01
CA LEU A 152 -17.16 -12.50 4.17
C LEU A 152 -18.38 -11.58 4.02
N HIS A 153 -18.16 -10.34 3.62
CA HIS A 153 -19.21 -9.36 3.36
C HIS A 153 -20.18 -9.82 2.27
N MET A 154 -19.69 -10.42 1.18
CA MET A 154 -20.52 -11.03 0.15
C MET A 154 -21.44 -12.13 0.74
N ALA A 155 -20.90 -12.96 1.64
CA ALA A 155 -21.69 -14.03 2.25
C ALA A 155 -22.77 -13.47 3.21
N GLU A 156 -22.50 -12.37 3.91
CA GLU A 156 -23.47 -11.65 4.74
C GLU A 156 -24.55 -10.99 3.90
N GLU A 157 -24.19 -10.31 2.81
CA GLU A 157 -25.17 -9.76 1.85
C GLU A 157 -26.08 -10.85 1.26
N ALA A 158 -25.54 -12.05 1.05
CA ALA A 158 -26.32 -13.22 0.65
C ALA A 158 -27.22 -13.79 1.77
N GLY A 159 -27.23 -13.20 2.95
CA GLY A 159 -28.08 -13.58 4.08
C GLY A 159 -27.53 -14.72 4.95
N LYS A 160 -26.24 -15.00 4.89
CA LYS A 160 -25.58 -15.95 5.80
C LYS A 160 -24.96 -15.20 6.97
N ASP A 161 -25.13 -15.75 8.19
CA ASP A 161 -24.48 -15.25 9.39
C ASP A 161 -23.19 -16.03 9.63
N PRO A 162 -22.00 -15.38 9.47
CA PRO A 162 -20.71 -16.03 9.68
C PRO A 162 -20.51 -16.49 11.11
N GLY A 163 -20.97 -15.71 12.09
CA GLY A 163 -20.84 -16.05 13.51
C GLY A 163 -21.66 -17.30 13.88
N LEU A 164 -22.86 -17.41 13.35
CA LEU A 164 -23.71 -18.59 13.56
C LEU A 164 -23.10 -19.82 12.89
N LEU A 165 -22.63 -19.70 11.65
CA LEU A 165 -22.01 -20.81 10.93
C LEU A 165 -20.75 -21.31 11.60
N ARG A 166 -19.87 -20.40 12.06
CA ARG A 166 -18.63 -20.74 12.77
C ARG A 166 -18.90 -21.40 14.12
N ARG A 167 -20.00 -21.07 14.80
CA ARG A 167 -20.45 -21.76 16.02
C ARG A 167 -20.97 -23.16 15.73
N GLN A 168 -21.69 -23.36 14.63
CA GLN A 168 -22.21 -24.68 14.23
C GLN A 168 -21.10 -25.62 13.72
N TRP A 169 -20.12 -25.06 13.01
CA TRP A 169 -19.00 -25.77 12.42
C TRP A 169 -17.71 -25.40 13.13
N ARG A 170 -17.37 -26.13 14.18
CA ARG A 170 -16.16 -25.85 14.95
C ARG A 170 -14.92 -26.13 14.11
N ARG A 171 -14.06 -25.13 13.92
CA ARG A 171 -12.75 -25.31 13.29
C ARG A 171 -11.84 -26.13 14.23
N ILE A 172 -11.28 -27.23 13.69
CA ILE A 172 -10.39 -28.14 14.42
C ILE A 172 -8.93 -27.81 14.10
N SER A 173 -8.65 -27.57 12.82
CA SER A 173 -7.30 -27.31 12.33
C SER A 173 -7.38 -26.46 11.06
N GLU A 174 -6.27 -25.82 10.73
CA GLU A 174 -6.16 -25.03 9.50
C GLU A 174 -4.84 -25.31 8.78
N ILE A 175 -4.88 -25.12 7.47
CA ILE A 175 -3.73 -24.99 6.59
C ILE A 175 -3.63 -23.49 6.27
N PRO A 176 -2.66 -22.75 6.83
CA PRO A 176 -2.55 -21.32 6.59
C PRO A 176 -2.23 -21.06 5.11
N PHE A 177 -2.63 -19.87 4.63
CA PHE A 177 -2.31 -19.44 3.28
C PHE A 177 -0.80 -19.37 3.09
N ASN A 178 -0.35 -19.84 1.96
CA ASN A 178 1.04 -19.73 1.53
C ASN A 178 1.05 -19.32 0.05
N SER A 179 1.81 -18.30 -0.28
CA SER A 179 1.92 -17.74 -1.65
C SER A 179 2.47 -18.75 -2.66
N ASP A 180 3.33 -19.68 -2.23
CA ASP A 180 3.87 -20.72 -3.10
C ASP A 180 2.82 -21.79 -3.41
N LYS A 181 2.02 -22.15 -2.40
CA LYS A 181 0.94 -23.15 -2.52
C LYS A 181 -0.34 -22.55 -3.10
N LYS A 182 -0.54 -21.25 -2.98
CA LYS A 182 -1.70 -20.47 -3.47
C LYS A 182 -3.05 -20.96 -2.96
N TYR A 183 -3.12 -21.61 -1.82
CA TYR A 183 -4.38 -22.02 -1.18
C TYR A 183 -4.26 -22.01 0.34
N MET A 184 -5.41 -21.96 0.98
CA MET A 184 -5.59 -22.21 2.40
C MET A 184 -6.71 -23.23 2.62
N GLY A 185 -6.76 -23.83 3.80
CA GLY A 185 -7.82 -24.75 4.15
C GLY A 185 -8.16 -24.73 5.63
N ALA A 186 -9.41 -25.05 5.96
CA ALA A 186 -9.88 -25.19 7.33
C ALA A 186 -10.63 -26.52 7.49
N ILE A 187 -10.20 -27.32 8.46
CA ILE A 187 -10.91 -28.53 8.86
C ILE A 187 -11.95 -28.16 9.90
N CYS A 188 -13.21 -28.33 9.57
CA CYS A 188 -14.33 -28.03 10.45
C CYS A 188 -15.13 -29.27 10.78
N SER A 189 -15.73 -29.33 11.98
CA SER A 189 -16.56 -30.46 12.44
C SER A 189 -17.93 -30.00 12.88
N LYS A 190 -18.95 -30.81 12.54
CA LYS A 190 -20.33 -30.66 13.01
C LYS A 190 -20.95 -32.04 13.17
N GLY A 191 -21.46 -32.36 14.36
CA GLY A 191 -22.15 -33.63 14.61
C GLY A 191 -21.32 -34.90 14.37
N GLY A 192 -19.99 -34.83 14.55
CA GLY A 192 -19.07 -35.95 14.29
C GLY A 192 -18.54 -36.00 12.84
N GLU A 193 -19.16 -35.32 11.91
CA GLU A 193 -18.68 -35.15 10.54
C GLU A 193 -17.50 -34.17 10.52
N LYS A 194 -16.48 -34.48 9.72
CA LYS A 194 -15.31 -33.58 9.50
C LYS A 194 -15.18 -33.30 8.02
N ILE A 195 -15.12 -31.99 7.69
CA ILE A 195 -14.99 -31.52 6.32
C ILE A 195 -13.79 -30.57 6.25
N LEU A 196 -12.97 -30.74 5.20
CA LEU A 196 -11.92 -29.80 4.83
C LEU A 196 -12.50 -28.83 3.79
N PHE A 197 -12.63 -27.57 4.16
CA PHE A 197 -12.95 -26.49 3.24
C PHE A 197 -11.64 -25.84 2.75
N VAL A 198 -11.50 -25.71 1.43
CA VAL A 198 -10.29 -25.15 0.82
C VAL A 198 -10.67 -23.99 -0.08
N LYS A 199 -9.91 -22.89 -0.01
CA LYS A 199 -9.98 -21.79 -0.97
C LYS A 199 -8.59 -21.51 -1.51
N GLY A 200 -8.49 -21.09 -2.77
CA GLY A 200 -7.22 -20.77 -3.41
C GLY A 200 -7.37 -20.55 -4.90
N ALA A 201 -6.23 -20.47 -5.58
CA ALA A 201 -6.17 -20.27 -7.02
C ALA A 201 -6.81 -21.46 -7.77
N VAL A 202 -7.63 -21.16 -8.77
CA VAL A 202 -8.43 -22.15 -9.50
C VAL A 202 -7.55 -23.20 -10.17
N ASP A 203 -6.47 -22.79 -10.81
CA ASP A 203 -5.48 -23.66 -11.46
C ASP A 203 -4.89 -24.70 -10.50
N VAL A 204 -4.62 -24.28 -9.27
CA VAL A 204 -4.07 -25.16 -8.23
C VAL A 204 -5.14 -26.07 -7.65
N LEU A 205 -6.33 -25.56 -7.38
CA LEU A 205 -7.40 -26.35 -6.78
C LEU A 205 -7.93 -27.40 -7.74
N LEU A 206 -8.12 -27.09 -9.02
CA LEU A 206 -8.57 -28.05 -10.03
C LEU A 206 -7.66 -29.27 -10.14
N SER A 207 -6.34 -29.07 -10.06
CA SER A 207 -5.38 -30.19 -10.08
C SER A 207 -5.48 -31.12 -8.88
N LYS A 208 -6.12 -30.70 -7.79
CA LYS A 208 -6.31 -31.47 -6.54
C LYS A 208 -7.69 -32.08 -6.42
N CYS A 209 -8.64 -31.69 -7.28
CA CYS A 209 -9.98 -32.22 -7.28
C CYS A 209 -10.04 -33.56 -8.05
N SER A 210 -10.58 -34.60 -7.43
CA SER A 210 -10.82 -35.88 -8.08
C SER A 210 -12.22 -36.03 -8.69
N LEU A 211 -13.16 -35.19 -8.23
CA LEU A 211 -14.55 -35.15 -8.67
C LEU A 211 -15.01 -33.73 -8.84
N ALA A 212 -15.76 -33.45 -9.91
CA ALA A 212 -16.52 -32.24 -10.07
C ALA A 212 -18.01 -32.53 -9.82
N VAL A 213 -18.69 -31.62 -9.10
CA VAL A 213 -20.14 -31.74 -8.85
C VAL A 213 -20.94 -31.57 -10.14
N ASN A 214 -20.36 -30.85 -11.13
CA ASN A 214 -20.93 -30.73 -12.46
C ASN A 214 -19.86 -30.96 -13.54
N PRO A 215 -19.92 -32.05 -14.31
CA PRO A 215 -18.92 -32.39 -15.32
C PRO A 215 -18.91 -31.47 -16.56
N SER A 216 -19.82 -30.51 -16.67
CA SER A 216 -19.83 -29.56 -17.76
C SER A 216 -18.83 -28.40 -17.62
N PHE A 217 -18.04 -28.39 -16.54
CA PHE A 217 -16.89 -27.48 -16.40
C PHE A 217 -15.72 -28.04 -17.23
N GLN A 218 -15.63 -27.68 -18.50
CA GLN A 218 -14.50 -28.06 -19.34
C GLN A 218 -13.33 -27.11 -19.12
N GLU A 219 -12.10 -27.63 -19.21
CA GLU A 219 -10.84 -26.86 -19.03
C GLU A 219 -10.72 -25.62 -19.95
N GLU A 220 -11.45 -25.58 -21.06
CA GLU A 220 -11.44 -24.47 -22.00
C GLU A 220 -12.05 -23.16 -21.44
N GLU A 221 -13.02 -23.26 -20.52
CA GLU A 221 -13.63 -22.06 -19.91
C GLU A 221 -12.77 -21.45 -18.80
N THR A 222 -11.97 -22.25 -18.10
CA THR A 222 -11.07 -21.73 -17.06
C THR A 222 -9.87 -20.96 -17.63
N ALA A 223 -9.43 -21.27 -18.84
CA ALA A 223 -8.35 -20.56 -19.53
C ALA A 223 -8.73 -19.12 -19.94
N SER A 224 -10.02 -18.81 -20.08
CA SER A 224 -10.51 -17.49 -20.45
C SER A 224 -10.59 -16.50 -19.26
N TRP A 225 -10.60 -17.00 -18.03
CA TRP A 225 -10.73 -16.18 -16.80
C TRP A 225 -9.41 -15.70 -16.21
N GLY A 226 -8.28 -16.24 -16.67
CA GLY A 226 -6.95 -15.97 -16.11
C GLY A 226 -6.04 -15.06 -16.93
N ARG A 227 -6.54 -14.38 -17.96
CA ARG A 227 -5.72 -13.43 -18.72
C ARG A 227 -6.30 -12.01 -18.60
N PRO A 228 -5.45 -11.03 -18.17
CA PRO A 228 -5.79 -9.62 -18.16
C PRO A 228 -5.97 -9.09 -19.59
#